data_f7229f0a5bc1313fe38fee3f61da444d
#
_entry.id   f7229f0a5bc1313fe38fee3f61da444d
#
_cell.length_a   1.000
_cell.length_b   1.000
_cell.length_c   1.000
_cell.angle_alpha   90.00
_cell.angle_beta   90.00
_cell.angle_gamma   90.00
#
_symmetry.space_group_name_H-M   'P 1'
#
loop_
_entity.id
_entity.type
_entity.pdbx_description
1 polymer ?
#
loop_
_entity_poly.entity_id
_entity_poly.type
_entity_poly.pdbx_seq_one_letter_code
_entity_poly.pdbx_strand_id
1 'polypeptide(L)'
;MKFRKVSALLLAGAMCAATVVGCGKTSSTSETSSNDATKAAEDEEITATITVWGPAEDQSIDNGEWLQNMCKKFNDEQPKWNLTFKYGTCSEKDAGSTVSADPSASADVYMYANDQLQTLIDAGAISKLGGSALETVKENNSEAMLKTVSIGDDVYGVPFTGNTWFLFYNKDIFTADDVKNLDTMLSKGKVSFKLTDSWYIGSFYIGNGCTVFGADGTDESAGIDLTGDKATDVTKYLVDLAANPNFVNDADSAGITGFNDGTVGAFFSGTWDMSNIKLDKSKVGVVAAPTYTLNGKENQMKAFAGSKAIGVNPNCKYPQVAVALALYLGSDDAQVSRYEARGIIPCNIGAASSDKVAADEMAAAQNDTMNNKSVMQPTFKGMSNWWTPAENMGKSIIAGETTKDNAADKTAEFNEGANNGIVK
;
A
#
# COMPACT_ATOMS: atom_id res chain seq x y z
N MET A 1 -4.86 -16.37 31.99
CA MET A 1 -5.62 -15.12 32.12
C MET A 1 -6.87 -15.26 31.28
N LYS A 2 -8.02 -14.82 31.78
CA LYS A 2 -9.33 -15.15 31.20
C LYS A 2 -9.62 -14.30 29.96
N PHE A 3 -9.81 -14.96 28.82
CA PHE A 3 -10.30 -14.30 27.60
C PHE A 3 -11.67 -13.68 27.85
N ARG A 4 -11.79 -12.38 27.65
CA ARG A 4 -13.06 -11.67 27.63
C ARG A 4 -13.66 -11.84 26.23
N LYS A 5 -14.73 -12.63 26.16
CA LYS A 5 -15.63 -12.61 24.99
C LYS A 5 -16.30 -11.26 24.95
N VAL A 6 -16.09 -10.51 23.88
CA VAL A 6 -16.86 -9.30 23.60
C VAL A 6 -18.18 -9.76 23.00
N SER A 7 -19.21 -9.77 23.84
CA SER A 7 -20.59 -10.01 23.40
C SER A 7 -21.14 -8.71 22.82
N ALA A 8 -21.57 -8.74 21.59
CA ALA A 8 -22.34 -7.67 20.97
C ALA A 8 -23.62 -7.40 21.77
N LEU A 9 -23.77 -6.19 22.29
CA LEU A 9 -24.97 -5.75 22.98
C LEU A 9 -25.99 -5.25 21.95
N LEU A 10 -27.08 -5.97 21.85
CA LEU A 10 -28.31 -5.57 21.19
C LEU A 10 -28.94 -4.38 21.95
N LEU A 11 -29.11 -3.25 21.29
CA LEU A 11 -30.07 -2.21 21.76
C LEU A 11 -31.23 -2.17 20.80
N ALA A 12 -32.35 -2.68 21.30
CA ALA A 12 -33.67 -2.55 20.69
C ALA A 12 -34.27 -1.19 21.03
N GLY A 13 -34.81 -0.49 20.06
CA GLY A 13 -35.53 0.77 20.26
C GLY A 13 -36.51 1.06 19.13
N ALA A 14 -37.73 0.60 19.38
CA ALA A 14 -39.06 1.08 19.04
C ALA A 14 -39.39 1.80 17.71
N MET A 15 -40.35 1.16 17.03
CA MET A 15 -41.31 1.57 16.01
C MET A 15 -41.79 3.02 16.05
N CYS A 16 -42.00 3.60 14.87
CA CYS A 16 -43.24 4.33 14.54
C CYS A 16 -43.58 4.12 13.06
N ALA A 17 -44.71 3.50 12.84
CA ALA A 17 -45.34 3.35 11.53
C ALA A 17 -46.05 4.65 11.13
N ALA A 18 -45.90 5.06 9.87
CA ALA A 18 -46.85 5.94 9.20
C ALA A 18 -46.94 5.57 7.74
N THR A 19 -48.08 4.98 7.39
CA THR A 19 -48.52 4.72 6.01
C THR A 19 -48.99 6.03 5.37
N VAL A 20 -48.46 6.35 4.18
CA VAL A 20 -49.17 7.21 3.20
C VAL A 20 -49.00 6.64 1.81
N VAL A 21 -50.13 6.26 1.22
CA VAL A 21 -50.28 5.90 -0.18
C VAL A 21 -50.33 7.18 -1.02
N GLY A 22 -49.55 7.23 -2.10
CA GLY A 22 -49.62 8.31 -3.08
C GLY A 22 -48.95 7.91 -4.38
N CYS A 23 -49.74 7.57 -5.42
CA CYS A 23 -49.33 7.37 -6.80
C CYS A 23 -48.84 8.67 -7.42
N GLY A 24 -47.67 8.66 -8.02
CA GLY A 24 -47.21 9.71 -8.93
C GLY A 24 -45.91 9.29 -9.64
N LYS A 25 -46.04 8.99 -10.94
CA LYS A 25 -44.91 8.70 -11.85
C LYS A 25 -44.02 9.93 -11.98
N THR A 26 -42.78 9.81 -11.60
CA THR A 26 -41.66 10.58 -12.19
C THR A 26 -40.40 9.75 -12.03
N SER A 27 -39.72 9.54 -13.14
CA SER A 27 -38.43 8.85 -13.24
C SER A 27 -37.38 9.67 -12.52
N SER A 28 -36.90 9.19 -11.37
CA SER A 28 -35.68 9.65 -10.73
C SER A 28 -34.80 8.44 -10.51
N THR A 29 -33.59 8.53 -10.97
CA THR A 29 -32.48 7.62 -10.73
C THR A 29 -32.40 7.38 -9.21
N SER A 30 -32.74 6.20 -8.76
CA SER A 30 -32.62 5.82 -7.36
C SER A 30 -31.15 5.55 -7.05
N GLU A 31 -30.52 6.48 -6.39
CA GLU A 31 -29.35 6.17 -5.54
C GLU A 31 -29.84 5.21 -4.44
N THR A 32 -29.61 3.92 -4.64
CA THR A 32 -29.85 2.90 -3.63
C THR A 32 -28.75 3.07 -2.60
N SER A 33 -29.02 3.75 -1.49
CA SER A 33 -28.09 3.85 -0.37
C SER A 33 -27.85 2.45 0.19
N SER A 34 -26.59 2.04 0.23
CA SER A 34 -26.11 0.76 0.76
C SER A 34 -26.36 0.59 2.27
N ASN A 35 -27.06 1.51 2.92
CA ASN A 35 -27.21 1.61 4.36
C ASN A 35 -28.12 0.56 5.00
N ASP A 36 -29.04 -0.04 4.24
CA ASP A 36 -29.92 -1.08 4.77
C ASP A 36 -29.49 -2.50 4.38
N ALA A 37 -28.54 -2.63 3.45
CA ALA A 37 -28.22 -3.91 2.84
C ALA A 37 -27.48 -4.86 3.80
N THR A 38 -26.55 -4.38 4.60
CA THR A 38 -25.73 -5.26 5.47
C THR A 38 -26.51 -5.81 6.66
N LYS A 39 -27.35 -5.03 7.28
CA LYS A 39 -28.12 -5.46 8.45
C LYS A 39 -29.34 -6.33 8.09
N ALA A 40 -29.92 -6.12 6.91
CA ALA A 40 -31.00 -6.96 6.39
C ALA A 40 -30.49 -8.32 5.86
N ALA A 41 -29.23 -8.37 5.38
CA ALA A 41 -28.63 -9.58 4.83
C ALA A 41 -28.25 -10.63 5.88
N GLU A 42 -27.98 -10.24 7.12
CA GLU A 42 -27.66 -11.19 8.21
C GLU A 42 -28.84 -12.13 8.54
N ASP A 43 -30.06 -11.75 8.19
CA ASP A 43 -31.26 -12.54 8.41
C ASP A 43 -31.73 -13.34 7.17
N GLU A 44 -31.14 -13.12 6.01
CA GLU A 44 -31.50 -13.76 4.74
C GLU A 44 -30.69 -15.06 4.49
N GLU A 45 -31.35 -16.10 4.02
CA GLU A 45 -30.66 -17.32 3.56
C GLU A 45 -30.05 -17.05 2.16
N ILE A 46 -28.73 -17.09 2.05
CA ILE A 46 -28.02 -16.78 0.78
C ILE A 46 -27.23 -18.02 0.33
N THR A 47 -27.49 -18.47 -0.90
CA THR A 47 -26.61 -19.40 -1.61
C THR A 47 -25.98 -18.67 -2.78
N ALA A 48 -24.64 -18.50 -2.72
CA ALA A 48 -23.91 -17.68 -3.68
C ALA A 48 -22.56 -18.27 -4.06
N THR A 49 -22.10 -17.95 -5.27
CA THR A 49 -20.70 -18.13 -5.66
C THR A 49 -20.05 -16.75 -5.70
N ILE A 50 -18.97 -16.57 -4.97
CA ILE A 50 -18.19 -15.32 -4.89
C ILE A 50 -16.82 -15.54 -5.51
N THR A 51 -16.45 -14.70 -6.47
CA THR A 51 -15.12 -14.71 -7.07
C THR A 51 -14.22 -13.74 -6.32
N VAL A 52 -13.05 -14.24 -5.85
CA VAL A 52 -12.10 -13.47 -5.05
C VAL A 52 -10.74 -13.51 -5.73
N TRP A 53 -10.16 -12.34 -6.03
CA TRP A 53 -8.81 -12.22 -6.57
C TRP A 53 -7.86 -11.60 -5.56
N GLY A 54 -6.71 -12.25 -5.41
CA GLY A 54 -5.64 -11.80 -4.54
C GLY A 54 -4.26 -12.22 -5.06
N PRO A 55 -3.17 -11.75 -4.43
CA PRO A 55 -1.82 -12.12 -4.85
C PRO A 55 -1.59 -13.63 -4.69
N ALA A 56 -0.68 -14.17 -5.50
CA ALA A 56 -0.35 -15.59 -5.48
C ALA A 56 0.16 -16.06 -4.11
N GLU A 57 0.87 -15.19 -3.42
CA GLU A 57 1.48 -15.47 -2.11
C GLU A 57 0.44 -15.69 -1.01
N ASP A 58 -0.71 -15.02 -1.06
CA ASP A 58 -1.81 -15.22 -0.10
C ASP A 58 -2.58 -16.53 -0.35
N GLN A 59 -2.34 -17.17 -1.50
CA GLN A 59 -3.03 -18.37 -1.96
C GLN A 59 -2.11 -19.60 -1.99
N SER A 60 -0.79 -19.43 -1.78
CA SER A 60 0.16 -20.53 -1.87
C SER A 60 0.12 -21.44 -0.64
N ILE A 61 0.33 -22.73 -0.87
CA ILE A 61 0.43 -23.76 0.19
C ILE A 61 1.59 -23.42 1.14
N ASP A 62 2.72 -22.96 0.61
CA ASP A 62 3.91 -22.61 1.38
C ASP A 62 3.65 -21.47 2.39
N ASN A 63 2.67 -20.62 2.11
CA ASN A 63 2.24 -19.53 2.97
C ASN A 63 0.90 -19.81 3.68
N GLY A 64 0.50 -21.09 3.77
CA GLY A 64 -0.65 -21.55 4.53
C GLY A 64 -2.01 -21.23 3.90
N GLU A 65 -2.09 -20.94 2.59
CA GLU A 65 -3.35 -20.69 1.86
C GLU A 65 -4.27 -19.68 2.59
N TRP A 66 -3.68 -18.56 3.04
CA TRP A 66 -4.37 -17.60 3.91
C TRP A 66 -5.74 -17.17 3.35
N LEU A 67 -5.80 -16.83 2.05
CA LEU A 67 -7.03 -16.34 1.45
C LEU A 67 -8.16 -17.37 1.47
N GLN A 68 -7.83 -18.62 1.10
CA GLN A 68 -8.80 -19.73 1.09
C GLN A 68 -9.29 -20.03 2.49
N ASN A 69 -8.38 -20.07 3.47
CA ASN A 69 -8.72 -20.34 4.86
C ASN A 69 -9.60 -19.24 5.47
N MET A 70 -9.33 -17.97 5.15
CA MET A 70 -10.17 -16.85 5.62
C MET A 70 -11.55 -16.87 4.98
N CYS A 71 -11.66 -17.12 3.68
CA CYS A 71 -12.94 -17.26 2.99
C CYS A 71 -13.77 -18.42 3.56
N LYS A 72 -13.11 -19.57 3.84
CA LYS A 72 -13.78 -20.71 4.47
C LYS A 72 -14.29 -20.36 5.86
N LYS A 73 -13.44 -19.75 6.71
CA LYS A 73 -13.80 -19.33 8.06
C LYS A 73 -14.94 -18.32 8.04
N PHE A 74 -14.91 -17.36 7.13
CA PHE A 74 -16.01 -16.41 6.92
C PHE A 74 -17.33 -17.14 6.67
N ASN A 75 -17.36 -18.10 5.75
CA ASN A 75 -18.58 -18.88 5.48
C ASN A 75 -19.04 -19.69 6.69
N ASP A 76 -18.12 -20.31 7.42
CA ASP A 76 -18.42 -21.11 8.61
C ASP A 76 -19.05 -20.25 9.74
N GLU A 77 -18.73 -18.95 9.78
CA GLU A 77 -19.27 -17.99 10.74
C GLU A 77 -20.62 -17.37 10.31
N GLN A 78 -21.10 -17.67 9.09
CA GLN A 78 -22.37 -17.19 8.55
C GLN A 78 -23.40 -18.33 8.44
N PRO A 79 -24.15 -18.65 9.51
CA PRO A 79 -24.96 -19.89 9.58
C PRO A 79 -26.11 -19.92 8.57
N LYS A 80 -26.50 -18.78 8.01
CA LYS A 80 -27.56 -18.66 6.99
C LYS A 80 -27.04 -18.58 5.56
N TRP A 81 -25.71 -18.53 5.39
CA TRP A 81 -25.10 -18.42 4.08
C TRP A 81 -24.42 -19.72 3.68
N ASN A 82 -24.61 -20.12 2.43
CA ASN A 82 -23.96 -21.24 1.79
C ASN A 82 -23.14 -20.71 0.61
N LEU A 83 -21.86 -20.37 0.89
CA LEU A 83 -21.01 -19.70 -0.07
C LEU A 83 -20.01 -20.68 -0.71
N THR A 84 -19.85 -20.56 -2.02
CA THR A 84 -18.79 -21.19 -2.79
C THR A 84 -17.84 -20.10 -3.28
N PHE A 85 -16.53 -20.31 -3.13
CA PHE A 85 -15.53 -19.33 -3.57
C PHE A 85 -14.80 -19.82 -4.83
N LYS A 86 -14.59 -18.90 -5.77
CA LYS A 86 -13.70 -19.06 -6.91
C LYS A 86 -12.51 -18.11 -6.73
N TYR A 87 -11.32 -18.64 -6.83
CA TYR A 87 -10.10 -17.87 -6.62
C TYR A 87 -9.41 -17.58 -7.94
N GLY A 88 -8.88 -16.36 -8.06
CA GLY A 88 -8.02 -15.94 -9.15
C GLY A 88 -6.77 -15.23 -8.61
N THR A 89 -5.68 -15.32 -9.36
CA THR A 89 -4.44 -14.64 -9.01
C THR A 89 -4.37 -13.31 -9.73
N CYS A 90 -4.28 -12.23 -8.94
CA CYS A 90 -4.03 -10.87 -9.43
C CYS A 90 -3.18 -10.16 -8.38
N SER A 91 -2.03 -9.61 -8.77
CA SER A 91 -1.23 -8.82 -7.85
C SER A 91 -1.91 -7.49 -7.58
N GLU A 92 -1.70 -6.90 -6.41
CA GLU A 92 -2.34 -5.65 -6.03
C GLU A 92 -1.95 -4.49 -6.96
N LYS A 93 -0.72 -4.50 -7.48
CA LYS A 93 -0.23 -3.48 -8.44
C LYS A 93 -0.87 -3.57 -9.81
N ASP A 94 -1.35 -4.76 -10.20
CA ASP A 94 -1.94 -5.00 -11.52
C ASP A 94 -3.49 -4.92 -11.51
N ALA A 95 -4.09 -4.81 -10.31
CA ALA A 95 -5.53 -4.84 -10.14
C ALA A 95 -6.24 -3.73 -10.92
N GLY A 96 -5.68 -2.51 -10.93
CA GLY A 96 -6.24 -1.39 -11.67
C GLY A 96 -6.45 -1.71 -13.16
N SER A 97 -5.42 -2.19 -13.84
CA SER A 97 -5.51 -2.54 -15.25
C SER A 97 -6.35 -3.80 -15.50
N THR A 98 -6.18 -4.82 -14.65
CA THR A 98 -6.83 -6.13 -14.85
C THR A 98 -8.34 -6.05 -14.61
N VAL A 99 -8.77 -5.42 -13.51
CA VAL A 99 -10.20 -5.31 -13.17
C VAL A 99 -10.89 -4.29 -14.06
N SER A 100 -10.23 -3.18 -14.42
CA SER A 100 -10.79 -2.13 -15.26
C SER A 100 -10.95 -2.54 -16.73
N ALA A 101 -10.23 -3.58 -17.19
CA ALA A 101 -10.35 -4.07 -18.57
C ALA A 101 -11.76 -4.62 -18.88
N ASP A 102 -12.37 -5.33 -17.93
CA ASP A 102 -13.77 -5.77 -17.98
C ASP A 102 -14.31 -5.94 -16.56
N PRO A 103 -14.86 -4.88 -15.95
CA PRO A 103 -15.39 -4.95 -14.59
C PRO A 103 -16.51 -5.98 -14.42
N SER A 104 -17.29 -6.24 -15.49
CA SER A 104 -18.43 -7.17 -15.45
C SER A 104 -18.00 -8.64 -15.39
N ALA A 105 -16.84 -8.97 -15.92
CA ALA A 105 -16.25 -10.31 -15.93
C ALA A 105 -15.19 -10.51 -14.83
N SER A 106 -14.89 -9.47 -14.07
CA SER A 106 -13.86 -9.50 -13.02
C SER A 106 -14.38 -10.08 -11.69
N ALA A 107 -13.49 -10.15 -10.69
CA ALA A 107 -13.84 -10.64 -9.35
C ALA A 107 -14.88 -9.78 -8.64
N ASP A 108 -15.68 -10.39 -7.76
CA ASP A 108 -16.61 -9.70 -6.86
C ASP A 108 -15.85 -8.94 -5.76
N VAL A 109 -14.77 -9.54 -5.26
CA VAL A 109 -13.86 -8.97 -4.26
C VAL A 109 -12.43 -9.14 -4.75
N TYR A 110 -11.61 -8.10 -4.66
CA TYR A 110 -10.22 -8.14 -5.11
C TYR A 110 -9.33 -7.23 -4.28
N MET A 111 -8.02 -7.52 -4.30
CA MET A 111 -7.00 -6.76 -3.59
C MET A 111 -6.29 -5.81 -4.57
N TYR A 112 -6.03 -4.56 -4.13
CA TYR A 112 -5.40 -3.53 -4.96
C TYR A 112 -4.43 -2.65 -4.15
N ALA A 113 -3.45 -2.05 -4.82
CA ALA A 113 -2.59 -1.00 -4.25
C ALA A 113 -3.26 0.37 -4.42
N ASN A 114 -3.10 1.26 -3.45
CA ASN A 114 -3.83 2.53 -3.39
C ASN A 114 -3.65 3.45 -4.62
N ASP A 115 -2.53 3.38 -5.32
CA ASP A 115 -2.28 4.12 -6.57
C ASP A 115 -3.18 3.66 -7.74
N GLN A 116 -3.84 2.51 -7.60
CA GLN A 116 -4.79 1.99 -8.59
C GLN A 116 -6.22 2.53 -8.38
N LEU A 117 -6.47 3.22 -7.26
CA LEU A 117 -7.82 3.58 -6.83
C LEU A 117 -8.55 4.43 -7.87
N GLN A 118 -7.93 5.50 -8.37
CA GLN A 118 -8.58 6.37 -9.36
C GLN A 118 -8.91 5.63 -10.67
N THR A 119 -8.01 4.76 -11.12
CA THR A 119 -8.25 3.93 -12.31
C THR A 119 -9.47 3.03 -12.14
N LEU A 120 -9.62 2.42 -10.96
CA LEU A 120 -10.77 1.57 -10.63
C LEU A 120 -12.08 2.37 -10.54
N ILE A 121 -12.04 3.59 -9.99
CA ILE A 121 -13.20 4.49 -9.93
C ILE A 121 -13.63 4.92 -11.34
N ASP A 122 -12.69 5.39 -12.15
CA ASP A 122 -12.94 5.86 -13.52
C ASP A 122 -13.57 4.75 -14.40
N ALA A 123 -13.20 3.50 -14.15
CA ALA A 123 -13.74 2.34 -14.85
C ALA A 123 -15.09 1.85 -14.29
N GLY A 124 -15.59 2.41 -13.19
CA GLY A 124 -16.76 1.88 -12.50
C GLY A 124 -16.54 0.47 -11.95
N ALA A 125 -15.33 0.16 -11.55
CA ALA A 125 -14.87 -1.16 -11.15
C ALA A 125 -14.83 -1.36 -9.62
N ILE A 126 -14.95 -0.30 -8.84
CA ILE A 126 -14.91 -0.33 -7.38
C ILE A 126 -16.12 0.38 -6.77
N SER A 127 -16.71 -0.22 -5.73
CA SER A 127 -17.84 0.33 -4.99
C SER A 127 -17.39 1.33 -3.93
N LYS A 128 -18.12 2.44 -3.80
CA LYS A 128 -18.04 3.30 -2.64
C LYS A 128 -18.65 2.58 -1.43
N LEU A 129 -17.97 2.64 -0.29
CA LEU A 129 -18.49 2.12 0.97
C LEU A 129 -19.44 3.13 1.63
N GLY A 130 -20.46 2.62 2.28
CA GLY A 130 -21.46 3.44 2.99
C GLY A 130 -21.99 2.73 4.23
N GLY A 131 -22.79 3.46 5.03
CA GLY A 131 -23.46 2.93 6.22
C GLY A 131 -22.52 2.30 7.23
N SER A 132 -22.93 1.18 7.80
CA SER A 132 -22.14 0.46 8.81
C SER A 132 -20.78 -0.02 8.29
N ALA A 133 -20.65 -0.35 7.00
CA ALA A 133 -19.38 -0.73 6.42
C ALA A 133 -18.36 0.42 6.46
N LEU A 134 -18.78 1.63 6.10
CA LEU A 134 -17.94 2.82 6.20
C LEU A 134 -17.54 3.11 7.65
N GLU A 135 -18.47 3.01 8.58
CA GLU A 135 -18.21 3.21 10.01
C GLU A 135 -17.20 2.20 10.54
N THR A 136 -17.37 0.92 10.22
CA THR A 136 -16.41 -0.14 10.58
C THR A 136 -15.00 0.14 10.05
N VAL A 137 -14.89 0.56 8.79
CA VAL A 137 -13.56 0.90 8.21
C VAL A 137 -12.95 2.10 8.90
N LYS A 138 -13.75 3.13 9.24
CA LYS A 138 -13.27 4.32 9.97
C LYS A 138 -12.82 4.01 11.40
N GLU A 139 -13.54 3.15 12.10
CA GLU A 139 -13.21 2.77 13.47
C GLU A 139 -11.93 1.93 13.57
N ASN A 140 -11.70 1.08 12.57
CA ASN A 140 -10.62 0.10 12.60
C ASN A 140 -9.32 0.58 11.93
N ASN A 141 -9.29 1.76 11.32
CA ASN A 141 -8.13 2.27 10.60
C ASN A 141 -7.76 3.69 11.00
N SER A 142 -6.47 4.00 10.99
CA SER A 142 -5.99 5.36 11.23
C SER A 142 -6.42 6.31 10.11
N GLU A 143 -6.45 7.61 10.38
CA GLU A 143 -6.75 8.64 9.36
C GLU A 143 -5.81 8.55 8.16
N ALA A 144 -4.52 8.24 8.39
CA ALA A 144 -3.55 8.04 7.32
C ALA A 144 -3.93 6.87 6.41
N MET A 145 -4.37 5.73 6.97
CA MET A 145 -4.84 4.58 6.20
C MET A 145 -6.14 4.87 5.45
N LEU A 146 -7.06 5.60 6.07
CA LEU A 146 -8.31 6.00 5.41
C LEU A 146 -8.05 6.87 4.18
N LYS A 147 -7.11 7.82 4.26
CA LYS A 147 -6.72 8.66 3.12
C LYS A 147 -6.22 7.84 1.92
N THR A 148 -5.59 6.69 2.14
CA THR A 148 -5.10 5.83 1.05
C THR A 148 -6.21 5.14 0.25
N VAL A 149 -7.40 5.03 0.79
CA VAL A 149 -8.57 4.39 0.16
C VAL A 149 -9.70 5.37 -0.12
N SER A 150 -9.42 6.67 -0.06
CA SER A 150 -10.42 7.73 -0.22
C SER A 150 -10.10 8.65 -1.39
N ILE A 151 -11.14 9.16 -2.04
CA ILE A 151 -11.09 10.32 -2.92
C ILE A 151 -12.09 11.35 -2.38
N GLY A 152 -11.60 12.50 -1.96
CA GLY A 152 -12.40 13.43 -1.18
C GLY A 152 -12.91 12.78 0.11
N ASP A 153 -14.22 12.88 0.35
CA ASP A 153 -14.87 12.29 1.53
C ASP A 153 -15.31 10.83 1.32
N ASP A 154 -15.15 10.30 0.12
CA ASP A 154 -15.64 9.00 -0.29
C ASP A 154 -14.60 7.90 -0.09
N VAL A 155 -14.95 6.85 0.64
CA VAL A 155 -14.11 5.68 0.93
C VAL A 155 -14.50 4.51 0.03
N TYR A 156 -13.51 3.86 -0.60
CA TYR A 156 -13.74 2.82 -1.62
C TYR A 156 -13.15 1.45 -1.28
N GLY A 157 -12.39 1.33 -0.22
CA GLY A 157 -11.76 0.05 0.10
C GLY A 157 -11.57 -0.17 1.58
N VAL A 158 -11.22 -1.41 1.93
CA VAL A 158 -10.84 -1.82 3.28
C VAL A 158 -9.33 -2.00 3.33
N PRO A 159 -8.56 -1.11 4.01
CA PRO A 159 -7.12 -1.31 4.15
C PRO A 159 -6.80 -2.61 4.88
N PHE A 160 -5.78 -3.34 4.43
CA PHE A 160 -5.38 -4.59 5.09
C PHE A 160 -3.88 -4.76 5.28
N THR A 161 -3.06 -3.85 4.74
CA THR A 161 -1.64 -3.68 5.10
C THR A 161 -1.14 -2.31 4.67
N GLY A 162 -0.20 -1.73 5.42
CA GLY A 162 0.58 -0.60 4.98
C GLY A 162 1.53 -1.00 3.85
N ASN A 163 1.83 -0.06 2.96
CA ASN A 163 2.71 -0.27 1.82
C ASN A 163 3.80 0.82 1.81
N THR A 164 4.97 0.47 2.31
CA THR A 164 6.20 1.27 2.22
C THR A 164 7.40 0.36 2.30
N TRP A 165 8.58 0.90 1.99
CA TRP A 165 9.85 0.21 2.14
C TRP A 165 10.62 0.77 3.34
N PHE A 166 11.57 -0.03 3.85
CA PHE A 166 12.49 0.28 4.92
C PHE A 166 13.83 -0.41 4.65
N LEU A 167 14.77 -0.37 5.60
CA LEU A 167 16.11 -0.91 5.41
C LEU A 167 16.28 -2.24 6.17
N PHE A 168 16.73 -3.27 5.46
CA PHE A 168 17.30 -4.49 6.03
C PHE A 168 18.82 -4.39 6.04
N TYR A 169 19.46 -4.81 7.14
CA TYR A 169 20.93 -4.80 7.25
C TYR A 169 21.47 -6.02 7.99
N ASN A 170 22.71 -6.39 7.66
CA ASN A 170 23.45 -7.42 8.34
C ASN A 170 24.18 -6.82 9.55
N LYS A 171 23.80 -7.26 10.77
CA LYS A 171 24.38 -6.82 12.05
C LYS A 171 25.87 -7.17 12.20
N ASP A 172 26.39 -8.13 11.41
CA ASP A 172 27.84 -8.44 11.38
C ASP A 172 28.64 -7.42 10.58
N ILE A 173 27.97 -6.61 9.71
CA ILE A 173 28.62 -5.62 8.83
C ILE A 173 28.38 -4.20 9.33
N PHE A 174 27.15 -3.89 9.73
CA PHE A 174 26.73 -2.55 10.16
C PHE A 174 26.22 -2.55 11.59
N THR A 175 26.58 -1.51 12.32
CA THR A 175 26.00 -1.22 13.64
C THR A 175 24.68 -0.45 13.50
N ALA A 176 23.90 -0.38 14.59
CA ALA A 176 22.68 0.41 14.64
C ALA A 176 22.90 1.93 14.40
N ASP A 177 24.12 2.44 14.65
CA ASP A 177 24.46 3.84 14.35
C ASP A 177 24.83 4.03 12.89
N ASP A 178 25.48 3.06 12.27
CA ASP A 178 25.86 3.15 10.84
C ASP A 178 24.65 3.25 9.92
N VAL A 179 23.59 2.51 10.25
CA VAL A 179 22.39 2.41 9.41
C VAL A 179 21.46 3.63 9.49
N LYS A 180 21.81 4.62 10.30
CA LYS A 180 21.05 5.89 10.36
C LYS A 180 21.30 6.79 9.15
N ASN A 181 22.45 6.61 8.46
CA ASN A 181 22.81 7.43 7.32
C ASN A 181 23.39 6.59 6.17
N LEU A 182 22.90 6.80 4.94
CA LEU A 182 23.30 6.04 3.76
C LEU A 182 24.80 6.19 3.43
N ASP A 183 25.33 7.42 3.50
CA ASP A 183 26.72 7.68 3.16
C ASP A 183 27.68 7.06 4.20
N THR A 184 27.26 7.00 5.46
CA THR A 184 27.98 6.28 6.52
C THR A 184 28.06 4.78 6.21
N MET A 185 26.95 4.16 5.81
CA MET A 185 26.95 2.75 5.40
C MET A 185 27.86 2.52 4.18
N LEU A 186 27.75 3.36 3.16
CA LEU A 186 28.56 3.25 1.94
C LEU A 186 30.06 3.43 2.18
N SER A 187 30.45 4.12 3.27
CA SER A 187 31.86 4.21 3.68
C SER A 187 32.41 2.91 4.29
N LYS A 188 31.56 1.97 4.68
CA LYS A 188 31.90 0.76 5.42
C LYS A 188 31.61 -0.54 4.67
N GLY A 189 30.61 -0.56 3.82
CA GLY A 189 30.22 -1.78 3.12
C GLY A 189 29.25 -1.52 1.98
N LYS A 190 28.90 -2.57 1.25
CA LYS A 190 28.00 -2.46 0.10
C LYS A 190 26.57 -2.31 0.56
N VAL A 191 25.87 -1.34 -0.06
CA VAL A 191 24.45 -1.05 0.12
C VAL A 191 23.75 -1.12 -1.23
N SER A 192 22.67 -1.85 -1.29
CA SER A 192 21.84 -1.98 -2.49
C SER A 192 20.57 -1.13 -2.37
N PHE A 193 20.28 -0.33 -3.40
CA PHE A 193 19.10 0.50 -3.52
C PHE A 193 18.51 0.47 -4.91
N LYS A 194 17.18 0.46 -5.03
CA LYS A 194 16.43 0.41 -6.31
C LYS A 194 16.42 1.77 -7.01
N LEU A 195 17.59 2.26 -7.45
CA LEU A 195 17.70 3.59 -8.05
C LEU A 195 16.93 3.71 -9.37
N THR A 196 16.79 2.62 -10.11
CA THR A 196 16.05 2.56 -11.37
C THR A 196 14.56 2.25 -11.20
N ASP A 197 14.06 2.20 -9.96
CA ASP A 197 12.65 2.03 -9.65
C ASP A 197 12.04 3.39 -9.25
N SER A 198 11.00 3.77 -9.98
CA SER A 198 10.30 5.04 -9.83
C SER A 198 9.69 5.25 -8.44
N TRP A 199 9.34 4.18 -7.73
CA TRP A 199 8.78 4.25 -6.38
C TRP A 199 9.83 4.56 -5.31
N TYR A 200 11.10 4.22 -5.58
CA TYR A 200 12.21 4.41 -4.65
C TYR A 200 12.97 5.71 -4.87
N ILE A 201 13.30 6.08 -6.12
CA ILE A 201 14.15 7.24 -6.44
C ILE A 201 13.60 8.56 -5.90
N GLY A 202 12.26 8.70 -5.82
CA GLY A 202 11.58 9.89 -5.29
C GLY A 202 12.00 10.27 -3.88
N SER A 203 12.42 9.29 -3.08
CA SER A 203 12.77 9.48 -1.68
C SER A 203 13.89 10.50 -1.44
N PHE A 204 14.82 10.63 -2.37
CA PHE A 204 15.90 11.62 -2.31
C PHE A 204 15.38 13.02 -2.64
N TYR A 205 14.62 13.16 -3.71
CA TYR A 205 14.07 14.45 -4.14
C TYR A 205 13.11 15.01 -3.09
N ILE A 206 12.19 14.21 -2.62
CA ILE A 206 11.22 14.61 -1.59
C ILE A 206 11.95 14.91 -0.27
N GLY A 207 12.98 14.14 0.06
CA GLY A 207 13.84 14.36 1.22
C GLY A 207 14.55 15.72 1.21
N ASN A 208 14.87 16.26 0.04
CA ASN A 208 15.49 17.59 -0.13
C ASN A 208 14.48 18.71 -0.45
N GLY A 209 13.19 18.48 -0.20
CA GLY A 209 12.16 19.51 -0.29
C GLY A 209 11.50 19.65 -1.66
N CYS A 210 11.71 18.73 -2.59
CA CYS A 210 10.83 18.57 -3.75
C CYS A 210 9.48 18.02 -3.32
N THR A 211 8.43 18.24 -4.12
CA THR A 211 7.09 17.80 -3.76
C THR A 211 6.41 17.04 -4.90
N VAL A 212 5.56 16.10 -4.54
CA VAL A 212 4.71 15.32 -5.46
C VAL A 212 3.28 15.50 -4.95
N PHE A 213 2.51 16.36 -5.63
CA PHE A 213 1.17 16.80 -5.24
C PHE A 213 1.13 17.43 -3.83
N GLY A 214 1.97 18.47 -3.64
CA GLY A 214 2.10 19.19 -2.38
C GLY A 214 3.05 18.51 -1.39
N ALA A 215 3.13 19.07 -0.18
CA ALA A 215 4.10 18.65 0.83
C ALA A 215 3.81 17.26 1.42
N ASP A 216 2.54 16.85 1.41
CA ASP A 216 2.04 15.60 1.98
C ASP A 216 1.41 14.63 0.96
N GLY A 217 1.45 14.97 -0.34
CA GLY A 217 0.90 14.15 -1.42
C GLY A 217 -0.61 14.24 -1.60
N THR A 218 -1.26 15.27 -1.03
CA THR A 218 -2.72 15.38 -0.98
C THR A 218 -3.30 16.58 -1.75
N ASP A 219 -2.48 17.38 -2.38
CA ASP A 219 -2.89 18.57 -3.15
C ASP A 219 -2.65 18.37 -4.65
N GLU A 220 -3.69 17.93 -5.36
CA GLU A 220 -3.63 17.71 -6.81
C GLU A 220 -3.24 18.99 -7.57
N SER A 221 -3.72 20.15 -7.10
CA SER A 221 -3.48 21.45 -7.77
C SER A 221 -2.02 21.91 -7.68
N ALA A 222 -1.26 21.45 -6.70
CA ALA A 222 0.15 21.75 -6.55
C ALA A 222 1.02 21.07 -7.62
N GLY A 223 0.55 19.95 -8.20
CA GLY A 223 1.32 19.18 -9.17
C GLY A 223 2.62 18.61 -8.59
N ILE A 224 3.59 18.40 -9.48
CA ILE A 224 4.91 17.86 -9.12
C ILE A 224 5.94 18.98 -9.24
N ASP A 225 6.73 19.25 -8.18
CA ASP A 225 7.78 20.27 -8.14
C ASP A 225 9.16 19.67 -7.92
N LEU A 226 9.87 19.48 -9.03
CA LEU A 226 11.28 19.06 -9.10
C LEU A 226 12.13 20.21 -9.67
N THR A 227 11.90 21.45 -9.22
CA THR A 227 12.56 22.64 -9.78
C THR A 227 13.67 23.18 -8.89
N GLY A 228 14.59 23.94 -9.50
CA GLY A 228 15.65 24.67 -8.83
C GLY A 228 16.78 23.81 -8.27
N ASP A 229 17.63 24.45 -7.49
CA ASP A 229 18.84 23.81 -6.94
C ASP A 229 18.52 22.62 -6.05
N LYS A 230 17.38 22.64 -5.33
CA LYS A 230 16.97 21.53 -4.47
C LYS A 230 16.84 20.19 -5.23
N ALA A 231 16.38 20.23 -6.47
CA ALA A 231 16.24 19.03 -7.30
C ALA A 231 17.54 18.72 -8.07
N THR A 232 18.19 19.74 -8.65
CA THR A 232 19.45 19.58 -9.39
C THR A 232 20.56 19.01 -8.50
N ASP A 233 20.67 19.46 -7.26
CA ASP A 233 21.67 18.96 -6.33
C ASP A 233 21.42 17.47 -5.96
N VAL A 234 20.15 17.07 -5.84
CA VAL A 234 19.82 15.62 -5.68
C VAL A 234 20.27 14.84 -6.90
N THR A 235 20.00 15.31 -8.12
CA THR A 235 20.46 14.61 -9.34
C THR A 235 21.98 14.44 -9.35
N LYS A 236 22.76 15.48 -8.98
CA LYS A 236 24.22 15.41 -8.85
C LYS A 236 24.66 14.40 -7.78
N TYR A 237 23.97 14.41 -6.63
CA TYR A 237 24.22 13.42 -5.57
C TYR A 237 23.99 11.98 -6.06
N LEU A 238 22.91 11.73 -6.79
CA LEU A 238 22.58 10.41 -7.32
C LEU A 238 23.62 9.94 -8.37
N VAL A 239 24.21 10.86 -9.15
CA VAL A 239 25.35 10.57 -10.03
C VAL A 239 26.57 10.13 -9.21
N ASP A 240 26.89 10.84 -8.13
CA ASP A 240 27.99 10.44 -7.22
C ASP A 240 27.70 9.10 -6.53
N LEU A 241 26.47 8.89 -6.09
CA LEU A 241 26.02 7.65 -5.49
C LEU A 241 26.18 6.48 -6.46
N ALA A 242 25.76 6.61 -7.71
CA ALA A 242 25.89 5.57 -8.74
C ALA A 242 27.36 5.24 -9.06
N ALA A 243 28.26 6.21 -8.90
CA ALA A 243 29.70 6.01 -9.11
C ALA A 243 30.41 5.43 -7.86
N ASN A 244 29.74 5.33 -6.71
CA ASN A 244 30.33 4.81 -5.48
C ASN A 244 30.56 3.28 -5.61
N PRO A 245 31.79 2.75 -5.37
CA PRO A 245 32.09 1.32 -5.51
C PRO A 245 31.33 0.42 -4.53
N ASN A 246 30.79 0.97 -3.46
CA ASN A 246 29.98 0.27 -2.47
C ASN A 246 28.46 0.40 -2.73
N PHE A 247 28.08 1.17 -3.76
CA PHE A 247 26.67 1.21 -4.19
C PHE A 247 26.38 0.05 -5.15
N VAL A 248 25.22 -0.59 -4.93
CA VAL A 248 24.69 -1.62 -5.82
C VAL A 248 23.29 -1.19 -6.28
N ASN A 249 23.10 -0.97 -7.58
CA ASN A 249 21.76 -0.78 -8.11
C ASN A 249 20.98 -2.08 -7.99
N ASP A 250 19.87 -2.07 -7.26
CA ASP A 250 19.02 -3.25 -7.07
C ASP A 250 18.13 -3.47 -8.29
N ALA A 251 18.72 -4.01 -9.33
CA ALA A 251 17.99 -4.55 -10.47
C ALA A 251 17.94 -6.08 -10.34
N ASP A 252 16.85 -6.69 -10.83
CA ASP A 252 16.67 -8.15 -10.87
C ASP A 252 16.92 -8.85 -9.52
N SER A 253 16.51 -8.22 -8.41
CA SER A 253 16.69 -8.73 -7.05
C SER A 253 18.17 -8.86 -6.61
N ALA A 254 19.07 -8.03 -7.15
CA ALA A 254 20.49 -8.03 -6.79
C ALA A 254 20.71 -7.75 -5.29
N GLY A 255 19.87 -6.89 -4.69
CA GLY A 255 19.93 -6.54 -3.27
C GLY A 255 19.75 -7.75 -2.36
N ILE A 256 18.61 -8.43 -2.47
CA ILE A 256 18.32 -9.58 -1.60
C ILE A 256 19.24 -10.79 -1.91
N THR A 257 19.64 -10.97 -3.17
CA THR A 257 20.58 -12.01 -3.54
C THR A 257 21.94 -11.77 -2.89
N GLY A 258 22.49 -10.56 -3.03
CA GLY A 258 23.75 -10.19 -2.41
C GLY A 258 23.70 -10.14 -0.88
N PHE A 259 22.54 -9.80 -0.30
CA PHE A 259 22.33 -9.86 1.14
C PHE A 259 22.39 -11.30 1.67
N ASN A 260 21.75 -12.24 0.96
CA ASN A 260 21.75 -13.65 1.31
C ASN A 260 23.12 -14.34 1.16
N ASP A 261 23.93 -13.91 0.20
CA ASP A 261 25.30 -14.46 -0.02
C ASP A 261 26.40 -13.66 0.72
N GLY A 262 26.02 -12.57 1.42
CA GLY A 262 26.94 -11.75 2.22
C GLY A 262 27.76 -10.73 1.44
N THR A 263 27.52 -10.55 0.12
CA THR A 263 28.21 -9.55 -0.70
C THR A 263 27.61 -8.14 -0.56
N VAL A 264 26.37 -8.03 -0.09
CA VAL A 264 25.65 -6.78 0.22
C VAL A 264 25.34 -6.76 1.71
N GLY A 265 25.73 -5.69 2.40
CA GLY A 265 25.51 -5.54 3.83
C GLY A 265 24.14 -4.96 4.20
N ALA A 266 23.51 -4.22 3.30
CA ALA A 266 22.16 -3.67 3.51
C ALA A 266 21.41 -3.48 2.19
N PHE A 267 20.07 -3.64 2.22
CA PHE A 267 19.21 -3.40 1.06
C PHE A 267 17.86 -2.83 1.49
N PHE A 268 17.23 -2.11 0.58
CA PHE A 268 15.92 -1.49 0.81
C PHE A 268 14.81 -2.34 0.23
N SER A 269 13.86 -2.73 1.05
CA SER A 269 12.66 -3.45 0.65
C SER A 269 11.56 -3.33 1.71
N GLY A 270 10.45 -4.01 1.53
CA GLY A 270 9.36 -4.07 2.50
C GLY A 270 9.13 -5.49 3.04
N THR A 271 8.00 -5.66 3.72
CA THR A 271 7.60 -6.94 4.34
C THR A 271 7.48 -8.09 3.35
N TRP A 272 7.26 -7.79 2.07
CA TRP A 272 7.13 -8.78 1.00
C TRP A 272 8.40 -9.62 0.74
N ASP A 273 9.58 -9.12 1.11
CA ASP A 273 10.84 -9.84 0.93
C ASP A 273 11.29 -10.62 2.17
N MET A 274 10.59 -10.51 3.29
CA MET A 274 10.98 -11.16 4.55
C MET A 274 11.12 -12.69 4.42
N SER A 275 10.23 -13.34 3.69
CA SER A 275 10.27 -14.80 3.46
C SER A 275 11.44 -15.22 2.57
N ASN A 276 12.00 -14.30 1.77
CA ASN A 276 13.11 -14.53 0.85
C ASN A 276 14.49 -14.34 1.51
N ILE A 277 14.54 -13.79 2.73
CA ILE A 277 15.79 -13.61 3.50
C ILE A 277 16.23 -14.97 4.05
N LYS A 278 17.42 -15.42 3.64
CA LYS A 278 18.03 -16.69 4.04
C LYS A 278 19.10 -16.53 5.12
N LEU A 279 19.55 -15.30 5.39
CA LEU A 279 20.47 -15.01 6.46
C LEU A 279 19.85 -15.38 7.81
N ASP A 280 20.66 -15.83 8.77
CA ASP A 280 20.21 -16.10 10.15
C ASP A 280 19.48 -14.86 10.70
N LYS A 281 18.24 -15.06 11.15
CA LYS A 281 17.38 -13.98 11.65
C LYS A 281 18.02 -13.16 12.79
N SER A 282 18.87 -13.77 13.61
CA SER A 282 19.60 -13.07 14.68
C SER A 282 20.59 -12.03 14.15
N LYS A 283 21.05 -12.19 12.90
CA LYS A 283 21.97 -11.30 12.21
C LYS A 283 21.28 -10.24 11.37
N VAL A 284 19.98 -10.39 11.13
CA VAL A 284 19.17 -9.42 10.37
C VAL A 284 18.73 -8.30 11.30
N GLY A 285 19.07 -7.09 10.94
CA GLY A 285 18.51 -5.88 11.54
C GLY A 285 17.53 -5.23 10.58
N VAL A 286 16.56 -4.53 11.13
CA VAL A 286 15.56 -3.79 10.37
C VAL A 286 15.45 -2.39 10.96
N VAL A 287 15.42 -1.37 10.11
CA VAL A 287 15.29 0.02 10.55
C VAL A 287 14.54 0.84 9.49
N ALA A 288 13.86 1.88 9.94
CA ALA A 288 13.18 2.82 9.07
C ALA A 288 14.14 3.52 8.07
N ALA A 289 13.59 4.14 7.03
CA ALA A 289 14.37 4.87 6.01
C ALA A 289 15.43 5.79 6.65
N PRO A 290 16.72 5.67 6.24
CA PRO A 290 17.82 6.46 6.82
C PRO A 290 17.83 7.88 6.28
N THR A 291 18.76 8.69 6.79
CA THR A 291 19.16 9.97 6.17
C THR A 291 20.20 9.74 5.07
N TYR A 292 20.46 10.78 4.26
CA TYR A 292 21.59 10.89 3.35
C TYR A 292 22.20 12.29 3.49
N THR A 293 23.47 12.43 3.12
CA THR A 293 24.21 13.68 3.28
C THR A 293 24.36 14.40 1.95
N LEU A 294 23.68 15.54 1.78
CA LEU A 294 23.77 16.39 0.60
C LEU A 294 24.31 17.76 0.97
N ASN A 295 25.39 18.20 0.33
CA ASN A 295 26.03 19.50 0.58
C ASN A 295 26.35 19.74 2.07
N GLY A 296 26.79 18.67 2.78
CA GLY A 296 27.12 18.72 4.21
C GLY A 296 25.94 18.78 5.16
N LYS A 297 24.70 18.63 4.66
CA LYS A 297 23.48 18.58 5.44
C LYS A 297 22.86 17.18 5.38
N GLU A 298 22.42 16.67 6.51
CA GLU A 298 21.60 15.46 6.55
C GLU A 298 20.17 15.76 6.10
N ASN A 299 19.69 14.93 5.16
CA ASN A 299 18.33 14.97 4.65
C ASN A 299 17.67 13.61 4.88
N GLN A 300 16.45 13.61 5.39
CA GLN A 300 15.68 12.37 5.58
C GLN A 300 15.21 11.82 4.22
N MET A 301 15.59 10.58 3.86
CA MET A 301 14.92 9.89 2.76
C MET A 301 13.44 9.75 3.06
N LYS A 302 12.58 10.19 2.17
CA LYS A 302 11.13 10.13 2.35
C LYS A 302 10.52 9.15 1.35
N ALA A 303 10.13 7.98 1.84
CA ALA A 303 9.45 6.98 1.04
C ALA A 303 8.05 7.45 0.62
N PHE A 304 7.49 6.84 -0.41
CA PHE A 304 6.04 6.84 -0.55
C PHE A 304 5.44 5.88 0.50
N ALA A 305 4.38 6.34 1.18
CA ALA A 305 3.56 5.51 2.04
C ALA A 305 2.17 5.37 1.45
N GLY A 306 1.70 4.15 1.34
CA GLY A 306 0.39 3.82 0.82
C GLY A 306 -0.21 2.66 1.58
N SER A 307 -1.23 2.06 1.00
CA SER A 307 -1.81 0.81 1.50
C SER A 307 -2.05 -0.16 0.36
N LYS A 308 -2.21 -1.42 0.74
CA LYS A 308 -2.95 -2.39 -0.05
C LYS A 308 -4.32 -2.54 0.60
N ALA A 309 -5.34 -2.60 -0.22
CA ALA A 309 -6.72 -2.59 0.24
C ALA A 309 -7.56 -3.64 -0.50
N ILE A 310 -8.73 -3.92 0.04
CA ILE A 310 -9.70 -4.85 -0.51
C ILE A 310 -10.84 -4.03 -1.10
N GLY A 311 -11.05 -4.18 -2.41
CA GLY A 311 -12.12 -3.54 -3.16
C GLY A 311 -13.29 -4.48 -3.42
N VAL A 312 -14.47 -3.89 -3.55
CA VAL A 312 -15.71 -4.59 -3.93
C VAL A 312 -16.15 -4.09 -5.30
N ASN A 313 -16.41 -5.02 -6.21
CA ASN A 313 -16.88 -4.71 -7.55
C ASN A 313 -18.37 -4.35 -7.51
N PRO A 314 -18.80 -3.18 -8.04
CA PRO A 314 -20.20 -2.81 -8.08
C PRO A 314 -21.06 -3.71 -9.01
N ASN A 315 -20.42 -4.45 -9.91
CA ASN A 315 -21.11 -5.38 -10.82
C ASN A 315 -21.33 -6.76 -10.19
N CYS A 316 -20.94 -6.99 -8.94
CA CYS A 316 -21.16 -8.26 -8.26
C CYS A 316 -22.65 -8.52 -8.03
N LYS A 317 -23.03 -9.79 -8.12
CA LYS A 317 -24.44 -10.22 -7.97
C LYS A 317 -24.94 -10.14 -6.52
N TYR A 318 -24.02 -10.27 -5.56
CA TYR A 318 -24.32 -10.31 -4.12
C TYR A 318 -23.50 -9.26 -3.37
N PRO A 319 -23.79 -7.95 -3.56
CA PRO A 319 -22.97 -6.86 -3.00
C PRO A 319 -22.87 -6.90 -1.48
N GLN A 320 -23.97 -7.33 -0.78
CA GLN A 320 -23.96 -7.46 0.67
C GLN A 320 -22.95 -8.52 1.15
N VAL A 321 -22.85 -9.66 0.45
CA VAL A 321 -21.86 -10.72 0.76
C VAL A 321 -20.46 -10.26 0.45
N ALA A 322 -20.26 -9.58 -0.69
CA ALA A 322 -18.97 -9.08 -1.10
C ALA A 322 -18.42 -8.01 -0.14
N VAL A 323 -19.27 -7.08 0.33
CA VAL A 323 -18.90 -6.07 1.34
C VAL A 323 -18.56 -6.73 2.68
N ALA A 324 -19.40 -7.67 3.15
CA ALA A 324 -19.16 -8.38 4.40
C ALA A 324 -17.84 -9.18 4.34
N LEU A 325 -17.55 -9.84 3.21
CA LEU A 325 -16.28 -10.54 3.00
C LEU A 325 -15.09 -9.59 3.00
N ALA A 326 -15.20 -8.43 2.34
CA ALA A 326 -14.12 -7.44 2.32
C ALA A 326 -13.80 -6.92 3.73
N LEU A 327 -14.83 -6.62 4.52
CA LEU A 327 -14.67 -6.23 5.93
C LEU A 327 -14.03 -7.35 6.77
N TYR A 328 -14.44 -8.59 6.55
CA TYR A 328 -13.90 -9.76 7.25
C TYR A 328 -12.41 -9.97 6.95
N LEU A 329 -12.02 -9.91 5.67
CA LEU A 329 -10.62 -10.03 5.26
C LEU A 329 -9.74 -8.86 5.77
N GLY A 330 -10.33 -7.70 6.01
CA GLY A 330 -9.66 -6.54 6.63
C GLY A 330 -9.78 -6.47 8.16
N SER A 331 -10.38 -7.46 8.80
CA SER A 331 -10.55 -7.50 10.27
C SER A 331 -9.24 -7.75 11.03
N ASP A 332 -9.25 -7.51 12.34
CA ASP A 332 -8.12 -7.79 13.23
C ASP A 332 -7.65 -9.23 13.11
N ASP A 333 -8.57 -10.19 13.24
CA ASP A 333 -8.26 -11.62 13.20
C ASP A 333 -7.66 -12.04 11.84
N ALA A 334 -8.20 -11.53 10.74
CA ALA A 334 -7.71 -11.87 9.40
C ALA A 334 -6.31 -11.28 9.16
N GLN A 335 -6.08 -10.03 9.57
CA GLN A 335 -4.76 -9.40 9.42
C GLN A 335 -3.71 -10.00 10.35
N VAL A 336 -4.05 -10.37 11.60
CA VAL A 336 -3.15 -11.11 12.50
C VAL A 336 -2.82 -12.48 11.92
N SER A 337 -3.81 -13.20 11.38
CA SER A 337 -3.58 -14.48 10.71
C SER A 337 -2.64 -14.36 9.50
N ARG A 338 -2.78 -13.27 8.70
CA ARG A 338 -1.88 -13.00 7.57
C ARG A 338 -0.45 -12.68 8.03
N TYR A 339 -0.32 -11.92 9.11
CA TYR A 339 0.97 -11.65 9.74
C TYR A 339 1.64 -12.97 10.22
N GLU A 340 0.90 -13.86 10.88
CA GLU A 340 1.42 -15.15 11.32
C GLU A 340 1.83 -16.06 10.15
N ALA A 341 1.09 -16.04 9.04
CA ALA A 341 1.38 -16.85 7.87
C ALA A 341 2.54 -16.29 7.02
N ARG A 342 2.65 -14.97 6.91
CA ARG A 342 3.53 -14.33 5.91
C ARG A 342 4.44 -13.23 6.46
N GLY A 343 4.29 -12.79 7.70
CA GLY A 343 5.00 -11.64 8.25
C GLY A 343 4.54 -10.29 7.68
N ILE A 344 3.37 -10.23 7.02
CA ILE A 344 2.83 -8.97 6.49
C ILE A 344 2.25 -8.15 7.64
N ILE A 345 2.79 -6.95 7.85
CA ILE A 345 2.42 -6.09 8.96
C ILE A 345 0.99 -5.57 8.80
N PRO A 346 0.13 -5.77 9.80
CA PRO A 346 -1.24 -5.26 9.80
C PRO A 346 -1.29 -3.74 9.84
N CYS A 347 -2.34 -3.16 9.26
CA CYS A 347 -2.65 -1.73 9.40
C CYS A 347 -3.94 -1.45 10.19
N ASN A 348 -4.77 -2.46 10.43
CA ASN A 348 -5.91 -2.36 11.34
C ASN A 348 -5.39 -2.07 12.76
N ILE A 349 -6.03 -1.12 13.47
CA ILE A 349 -5.58 -0.61 14.76
C ILE A 349 -5.49 -1.73 15.81
N GLY A 350 -6.50 -2.61 15.87
CA GLY A 350 -6.53 -3.73 16.82
C GLY A 350 -5.45 -4.75 16.51
N ALA A 351 -5.31 -5.16 15.24
CA ALA A 351 -4.29 -6.10 14.81
C ALA A 351 -2.87 -5.56 15.04
N ALA A 352 -2.60 -4.32 14.67
CA ALA A 352 -1.31 -3.66 14.87
C ALA A 352 -0.93 -3.52 16.35
N SER A 353 -1.91 -3.41 17.24
CA SER A 353 -1.72 -3.30 18.69
C SER A 353 -1.61 -4.65 19.40
N SER A 354 -1.73 -5.77 18.69
CA SER A 354 -1.54 -7.11 19.28
C SER A 354 -0.12 -7.29 19.80
N ASP A 355 0.04 -8.01 20.92
CA ASP A 355 1.35 -8.21 21.57
C ASP A 355 2.43 -8.72 20.60
N LYS A 356 2.06 -9.56 19.64
CA LYS A 356 2.97 -10.14 18.65
C LYS A 356 3.48 -9.11 17.66
N VAL A 357 2.59 -8.28 17.11
CA VAL A 357 2.93 -7.26 16.11
C VAL A 357 3.65 -6.09 16.76
N ALA A 358 3.20 -5.66 17.93
CA ALA A 358 3.80 -4.54 18.66
C ALA A 358 5.26 -4.80 19.10
N ALA A 359 5.63 -6.07 19.28
CA ALA A 359 7.00 -6.47 19.65
C ALA A 359 7.93 -6.70 18.44
N ASP A 360 7.43 -6.60 17.22
CA ASP A 360 8.20 -6.89 16.00
C ASP A 360 9.00 -5.67 15.54
N GLU A 361 10.34 -5.82 15.44
CA GLU A 361 11.26 -4.77 14.95
C GLU A 361 10.88 -4.32 13.50
N MET A 362 10.36 -5.23 12.69
CA MET A 362 9.93 -4.93 11.31
C MET A 362 8.65 -4.06 11.30
N ALA A 363 7.69 -4.37 12.20
CA ALA A 363 6.51 -3.52 12.37
C ALA A 363 6.90 -2.12 12.84
N ALA A 364 7.85 -2.02 13.78
CA ALA A 364 8.37 -0.74 14.25
C ALA A 364 9.04 0.04 13.11
N ALA A 365 9.87 -0.60 12.27
CA ALA A 365 10.54 0.03 11.14
C ALA A 365 9.55 0.51 10.06
N GLN A 366 8.56 -0.31 9.71
CA GLN A 366 7.51 0.06 8.77
C GLN A 366 6.69 1.24 9.28
N ASN A 367 6.25 1.18 10.53
CA ASN A 367 5.43 2.23 11.13
C ASN A 367 6.22 3.54 11.29
N ASP A 368 7.49 3.50 11.68
CA ASP A 368 8.33 4.70 11.76
C ASP A 368 8.56 5.30 10.35
N THR A 369 8.80 4.46 9.33
CA THR A 369 8.90 4.94 7.95
C THR A 369 7.59 5.61 7.51
N MET A 370 6.46 4.95 7.69
CA MET A 370 5.16 5.46 7.24
C MET A 370 4.75 6.76 7.95
N ASN A 371 4.95 6.83 9.27
CA ASN A 371 4.45 7.96 10.06
C ASN A 371 5.39 9.16 10.08
N ASN A 372 6.70 8.93 10.00
CA ASN A 372 7.70 9.98 10.24
C ASN A 372 8.64 10.24 9.06
N LYS A 373 8.76 9.32 8.10
CA LYS A 373 9.78 9.35 7.04
C LYS A 373 9.19 9.06 5.66
N SER A 374 7.98 9.50 5.44
CA SER A 374 7.28 9.31 4.17
C SER A 374 6.43 10.51 3.79
N VAL A 375 5.94 10.47 2.58
CA VAL A 375 4.78 11.22 2.12
C VAL A 375 3.72 10.24 1.65
N MET A 376 2.46 10.61 1.76
CA MET A 376 1.40 9.75 1.24
C MET A 376 1.57 9.60 -0.28
N GLN A 377 1.52 8.34 -0.75
CA GLN A 377 1.48 8.10 -2.20
C GLN A 377 0.17 8.64 -2.76
N PRO A 378 0.24 9.63 -3.67
CA PRO A 378 -0.97 10.26 -4.19
C PRO A 378 -1.87 9.27 -4.91
N THR A 379 -3.18 9.40 -4.73
CA THR A 379 -4.21 8.59 -5.40
C THR A 379 -4.77 9.27 -6.64
N PHE A 380 -4.33 10.49 -6.96
CA PHE A 380 -4.78 11.27 -8.13
C PHE A 380 -4.33 10.63 -9.44
N LYS A 381 -5.13 10.79 -10.47
CA LYS A 381 -4.81 10.31 -11.82
C LYS A 381 -3.46 10.84 -12.34
N GLY A 382 -3.13 12.08 -12.00
CA GLY A 382 -1.84 12.72 -12.34
C GLY A 382 -0.61 11.98 -11.81
N MET A 383 -0.75 11.13 -10.77
CA MET A 383 0.36 10.34 -10.23
C MET A 383 0.91 9.33 -11.26
N SER A 384 0.09 8.88 -12.21
CA SER A 384 0.55 8.01 -13.30
C SER A 384 1.67 8.63 -14.15
N ASN A 385 1.75 9.97 -14.20
CA ASN A 385 2.77 10.68 -14.95
C ASN A 385 4.15 10.69 -14.27
N TRP A 386 4.21 10.35 -12.98
CA TRP A 386 5.45 10.22 -12.23
C TRP A 386 6.29 9.02 -12.67
N TRP A 387 5.66 7.87 -12.89
CA TRP A 387 6.35 6.59 -12.92
C TRP A 387 7.43 6.49 -14.00
N THR A 388 7.07 6.73 -15.25
CA THR A 388 8.01 6.61 -16.38
C THR A 388 9.15 7.62 -16.35
N PRO A 389 8.91 8.93 -16.12
CA PRO A 389 10.01 9.90 -16.01
C PRO A 389 10.96 9.63 -14.85
N ALA A 390 10.44 9.21 -13.69
CA ALA A 390 11.27 8.85 -12.53
C ALA A 390 12.15 7.62 -12.79
N GLU A 391 11.58 6.58 -13.41
CA GLU A 391 12.32 5.40 -13.85
C GLU A 391 13.42 5.75 -14.86
N ASN A 392 13.09 6.58 -15.85
CA ASN A 392 14.05 7.03 -16.88
C ASN A 392 15.20 7.84 -16.28
N MET A 393 14.93 8.71 -15.29
CA MET A 393 15.97 9.43 -14.57
C MET A 393 16.94 8.46 -13.90
N GLY A 394 16.43 7.47 -13.14
CA GLY A 394 17.27 6.45 -12.50
C GLY A 394 18.10 5.65 -13.51
N LYS A 395 17.48 5.22 -14.62
CA LYS A 395 18.15 4.47 -15.69
C LYS A 395 19.24 5.29 -16.36
N SER A 396 18.99 6.56 -16.67
CA SER A 396 19.98 7.43 -17.34
C SER A 396 21.18 7.75 -16.42
N ILE A 397 20.96 7.85 -15.10
CA ILE A 397 22.05 7.98 -14.12
C ILE A 397 22.91 6.70 -14.12
N ILE A 398 22.31 5.52 -14.02
CA ILE A 398 23.05 4.25 -14.02
C ILE A 398 23.78 4.00 -15.35
N ALA A 399 23.21 4.44 -16.47
CA ALA A 399 23.85 4.35 -17.79
C ALA A 399 24.98 5.38 -18.00
N GLY A 400 25.13 6.37 -17.08
CA GLY A 400 26.10 7.45 -17.23
C GLY A 400 25.70 8.53 -18.25
N GLU A 401 24.46 8.52 -18.72
CA GLU A 401 23.90 9.53 -19.63
C GLU A 401 23.58 10.83 -18.87
N THR A 402 23.13 10.71 -17.61
CA THR A 402 23.02 11.83 -16.69
C THR A 402 24.33 11.97 -15.93
N THR A 403 24.95 13.14 -16.04
CA THR A 403 26.24 13.50 -15.42
C THR A 403 26.05 14.76 -14.57
N LYS A 404 27.05 15.12 -13.77
CA LYS A 404 26.99 16.37 -13.00
C LYS A 404 26.89 17.62 -13.89
N ASP A 405 27.49 17.56 -15.10
CA ASP A 405 27.52 18.71 -16.01
C ASP A 405 26.15 18.97 -16.65
N ASN A 406 25.38 17.92 -16.94
CA ASN A 406 24.05 18.02 -17.52
C ASN A 406 22.90 17.83 -16.50
N ALA A 407 23.21 17.72 -15.22
CA ALA A 407 22.22 17.42 -14.18
C ALA A 407 21.05 18.41 -14.15
N ALA A 408 21.32 19.70 -14.40
CA ALA A 408 20.28 20.73 -14.42
C ALA A 408 19.26 20.49 -15.55
N ASP A 409 19.77 20.21 -16.77
CA ASP A 409 18.93 19.95 -17.95
C ASP A 409 18.13 18.66 -17.77
N LYS A 410 18.78 17.59 -17.28
CA LYS A 410 18.12 16.32 -17.02
C LYS A 410 17.06 16.40 -15.92
N THR A 411 17.30 17.20 -14.90
CA THR A 411 16.30 17.46 -13.85
C THR A 411 15.10 18.23 -14.40
N ALA A 412 15.34 19.21 -15.29
CA ALA A 412 14.27 19.95 -15.96
C ALA A 412 13.44 19.02 -16.88
N GLU A 413 14.08 18.14 -17.67
CA GLU A 413 13.40 17.10 -18.46
C GLU A 413 12.55 16.19 -17.59
N PHE A 414 13.07 15.77 -16.43
CA PHE A 414 12.32 14.96 -15.47
C PHE A 414 11.08 15.69 -14.95
N ASN A 415 11.24 16.95 -14.52
CA ASN A 415 10.12 17.76 -14.03
C ASN A 415 9.04 17.99 -15.10
N GLU A 416 9.46 18.27 -16.34
CA GLU A 416 8.54 18.45 -17.47
C GLU A 416 7.78 17.14 -17.77
N GLY A 417 8.49 16.02 -17.86
CA GLY A 417 7.88 14.71 -18.10
C GLY A 417 6.87 14.31 -17.01
N ALA A 418 7.21 14.55 -15.75
CA ALA A 418 6.35 14.22 -14.61
C ALA A 418 5.09 15.12 -14.53
N ASN A 419 5.11 16.32 -15.12
CA ASN A 419 3.97 17.22 -15.17
C ASN A 419 3.21 17.18 -16.50
N ASN A 420 3.59 16.33 -17.44
CA ASN A 420 2.95 16.27 -18.75
C ASN A 420 1.50 15.78 -18.62
N GLY A 421 0.54 16.65 -19.00
CA GLY A 421 -0.89 16.36 -18.90
C GLY A 421 -1.52 16.59 -17.53
N ILE A 422 -0.79 17.10 -16.53
CA ILE A 422 -1.37 17.62 -15.29
C ILE A 422 -1.95 19.01 -15.57
N VAL A 423 -3.25 19.16 -15.41
CA VAL A 423 -3.93 20.46 -15.53
C VAL A 423 -3.70 21.20 -14.20
N LYS A 424 -2.90 22.25 -14.27
CA LYS A 424 -2.66 23.17 -13.12
C LYS A 424 -3.79 24.16 -12.98
#